data_dfc73a88f234970ae4d498b9e08bf617
#
_entry.id   dfc73a88f234970ae4d498b9e08bf617
#
_cell.length_a   1.000
_cell.length_b   1.000
_cell.length_c   1.000
_cell.angle_alpha   90.00
_cell.angle_beta   90.00
_cell.angle_gamma   90.00
#
_symmetry.space_group_name_H-M   'P 1'
#
loop_
_entity.id
_entity.type
_entity.pdbx_description
1 polymer ?
#
loop_
_entity_poly.entity_id
_entity_poly.type
_entity_poly.pdbx_seq_one_letter_code
_entity_poly.pdbx_strand_id
1 'polypeptide(L)'
;MQINIKTSGENQAIVTQLTKKLTGGTKENVIARIALGYSLSTGKRFTQQEFSAYDSQGKEYKDHILFDGQYRDFYIALICQAYGITKNDELIPKYIKLHIDHGLEKINYLFENNPQYTFFDFLTEYFRKGIDMIEDTPERFDCVENRNQHITKSSFSGPIQIKVGYNISTGENIYCCFNDSTRYNNQHIAVAGKSGSGKTQFALEFLRQLYKQTQGQVNFLFLDFKGLSEDDKIKMSDFFTETHTECINAPHTPFPLN
;
A
#
# COMPACT_ATOMS: atom_id res chain seq x y z
N MET A 1 4.69 11.74 -22.68
CA MET A 1 5.10 10.44 -23.23
C MET A 1 3.91 9.48 -23.14
N GLN A 2 3.58 8.78 -24.24
CA GLN A 2 2.53 7.75 -24.28
C GLN A 2 3.19 6.36 -24.22
N ILE A 3 2.68 5.50 -23.34
CA ILE A 3 3.23 4.16 -23.15
C ILE A 3 2.34 3.15 -23.87
N ASN A 4 2.82 2.66 -25.02
CA ASN A 4 2.18 1.58 -25.74
C ASN A 4 3.20 0.46 -25.90
N ILE A 5 2.88 -0.72 -25.38
CA ILE A 5 3.80 -1.86 -25.40
C ILE A 5 3.11 -3.10 -25.99
N LYS A 6 3.92 -3.98 -26.56
CA LYS A 6 3.52 -5.34 -26.89
C LYS A 6 4.42 -6.34 -26.18
N THR A 7 3.83 -7.31 -25.51
CA THR A 7 4.57 -8.41 -24.91
C THR A 7 5.18 -9.33 -25.97
N SER A 8 6.04 -10.24 -25.54
CA SER A 8 6.52 -11.33 -26.40
C SER A 8 5.36 -12.23 -26.84
N GLY A 9 5.49 -12.81 -28.03
CA GLY A 9 4.52 -13.77 -28.57
C GLY A 9 4.33 -14.98 -27.67
N GLU A 10 5.41 -15.50 -27.09
CA GLU A 10 5.37 -16.61 -26.14
C GLU A 10 4.55 -16.27 -24.88
N ASN A 11 4.64 -15.03 -24.42
CA ASN A 11 3.95 -14.56 -23.23
C ASN A 11 2.44 -14.31 -23.43
N GLN A 12 1.94 -14.33 -24.66
CA GLN A 12 0.51 -14.15 -24.93
C GLN A 12 -0.35 -15.27 -24.31
N ALA A 13 0.09 -16.52 -24.46
CA ALA A 13 -0.60 -17.66 -23.83
C ALA A 13 -0.46 -17.63 -22.29
N ILE A 14 0.72 -17.26 -21.79
CA ILE A 14 1.02 -17.17 -20.38
C ILE A 14 0.12 -16.14 -19.69
N VAL A 15 -0.02 -14.94 -20.23
CA VAL A 15 -0.87 -13.91 -19.61
C VAL A 15 -2.33 -14.35 -19.53
N THR A 16 -2.83 -15.01 -20.56
CA THR A 16 -4.21 -15.54 -20.58
C THR A 16 -4.40 -16.66 -19.55
N GLN A 17 -3.42 -17.57 -19.43
CA GLN A 17 -3.44 -18.65 -18.45
C GLN A 17 -3.39 -18.13 -17.03
N LEU A 18 -2.45 -17.22 -16.73
CA LEU A 18 -2.31 -16.60 -15.42
C LEU A 18 -3.54 -15.78 -15.05
N THR A 19 -4.17 -15.09 -16.01
CA THR A 19 -5.41 -14.34 -15.77
C THR A 19 -6.53 -15.25 -15.27
N LYS A 20 -6.70 -16.41 -15.88
CA LYS A 20 -7.69 -17.38 -15.42
C LYS A 20 -7.39 -17.91 -14.00
N LYS A 21 -6.11 -18.21 -13.74
CA LYS A 21 -5.67 -18.74 -12.42
C LYS A 21 -5.75 -17.70 -11.30
N LEU A 22 -5.35 -16.46 -11.58
CA LEU A 22 -5.13 -15.45 -10.53
C LEU A 22 -6.32 -14.49 -10.33
N THR A 23 -7.12 -14.22 -11.36
CA THR A 23 -8.20 -13.21 -11.30
C THR A 23 -9.57 -13.74 -11.70
N GLY A 24 -9.72 -15.04 -11.89
CA GLY A 24 -10.97 -15.61 -12.38
C GLY A 24 -11.34 -15.23 -13.82
N GLY A 25 -10.36 -14.77 -14.60
CA GLY A 25 -10.53 -14.53 -16.04
C GLY A 25 -10.93 -13.12 -16.45
N THR A 26 -10.85 -12.13 -15.55
CA THR A 26 -11.48 -10.82 -15.78
C THR A 26 -10.60 -9.76 -16.42
N LYS A 27 -9.30 -9.67 -16.11
CA LYS A 27 -8.48 -8.53 -16.58
C LYS A 27 -7.00 -8.89 -16.75
N GLU A 28 -6.54 -9.08 -17.97
CA GLU A 28 -5.13 -9.36 -18.30
C GLU A 28 -4.18 -8.20 -17.94
N ASN A 29 -4.65 -6.96 -17.95
CA ASN A 29 -3.87 -5.80 -17.53
C ASN A 29 -3.50 -5.83 -16.03
N VAL A 30 -4.30 -6.46 -15.21
CA VAL A 30 -3.97 -6.68 -13.78
C VAL A 30 -2.76 -7.61 -13.67
N ILE A 31 -2.77 -8.72 -14.43
CA ILE A 31 -1.65 -9.67 -14.46
C ILE A 31 -0.38 -9.00 -14.99
N ALA A 32 -0.49 -8.19 -16.04
CA ALA A 32 0.66 -7.45 -16.58
C ALA A 32 1.27 -6.51 -15.51
N ARG A 33 0.46 -5.83 -14.72
CA ARG A 33 0.95 -4.99 -13.59
C ARG A 33 1.57 -5.82 -12.47
N ILE A 34 0.97 -6.95 -12.11
CA ILE A 34 1.54 -7.86 -11.12
C ILE A 34 2.90 -8.36 -11.60
N ALA A 35 3.01 -8.77 -12.88
CA ALA A 35 4.25 -9.22 -13.47
C ALA A 35 5.33 -8.12 -13.48
N LEU A 36 4.96 -6.88 -13.80
CA LEU A 36 5.86 -5.73 -13.73
C LEU A 36 6.42 -5.53 -12.32
N GLY A 37 5.53 -5.46 -11.32
CA GLY A 37 5.93 -5.30 -9.91
C GLY A 37 6.77 -6.47 -9.41
N TYR A 38 6.37 -7.70 -9.73
CA TYR A 38 7.10 -8.91 -9.40
C TYR A 38 8.52 -8.90 -9.96
N SER A 39 8.68 -8.61 -11.25
CA SER A 39 9.99 -8.54 -11.88
C SER A 39 10.88 -7.48 -11.26
N LEU A 40 10.35 -6.31 -10.93
CA LEU A 40 11.09 -5.24 -10.24
C LEU A 40 11.53 -5.68 -8.83
N SER A 41 10.70 -6.41 -8.10
CA SER A 41 11.00 -6.88 -6.74
C SER A 41 12.11 -7.93 -6.71
N THR A 42 12.36 -8.65 -7.81
CA THR A 42 13.51 -9.58 -7.91
C THR A 42 14.87 -8.89 -7.97
N GLY A 43 14.91 -7.57 -8.07
CA GLY A 43 16.15 -6.83 -8.27
C GLY A 43 16.72 -6.90 -9.69
N LYS A 44 16.07 -7.61 -10.62
CA LYS A 44 16.51 -7.67 -12.03
C LYS A 44 16.59 -6.24 -12.61
N ARG A 45 17.69 -5.98 -13.30
CA ARG A 45 17.88 -4.76 -14.10
C ARG A 45 18.29 -5.17 -15.50
N PHE A 46 17.62 -4.62 -16.48
CA PHE A 46 17.89 -4.86 -17.89
C PHE A 46 18.86 -3.81 -18.42
N THR A 47 19.85 -4.26 -19.18
CA THR A 47 20.75 -3.39 -19.93
C THR A 47 20.17 -3.09 -21.32
N GLN A 48 20.71 -2.09 -22.01
CA GLN A 48 20.28 -1.78 -23.37
C GLN A 48 20.55 -2.92 -24.36
N GLN A 49 21.52 -3.78 -24.09
CA GLN A 49 21.84 -4.96 -24.90
C GLN A 49 20.71 -6.01 -24.81
N GLU A 50 19.95 -6.02 -23.73
CA GLU A 50 18.84 -6.96 -23.51
C GLU A 50 17.49 -6.43 -24.08
N PHE A 51 17.47 -5.27 -24.75
CA PHE A 51 16.21 -4.74 -25.33
C PHE A 51 15.61 -5.62 -26.42
N SER A 52 16.40 -6.48 -27.04
CA SER A 52 15.96 -7.47 -28.01
C SER A 52 15.70 -8.87 -27.41
N ALA A 53 15.80 -9.02 -26.08
CA ALA A 53 15.59 -10.32 -25.43
C ALA A 53 14.18 -10.91 -25.65
N TYR A 54 13.21 -10.02 -25.85
CA TYR A 54 11.83 -10.40 -26.09
C TYR A 54 11.32 -9.74 -27.37
N ASP A 55 10.67 -10.51 -28.25
CA ASP A 55 9.96 -9.97 -29.42
C ASP A 55 8.75 -9.10 -28.99
N SER A 56 8.01 -8.57 -29.96
CA SER A 56 6.82 -7.76 -29.73
C SER A 56 5.62 -8.28 -30.52
N GLN A 57 5.41 -9.59 -30.52
CA GLN A 57 4.37 -10.26 -31.28
C GLN A 57 3.16 -10.68 -30.44
N GLY A 58 3.21 -10.46 -29.13
CA GLY A 58 2.16 -10.85 -28.21
C GLY A 58 1.10 -9.78 -27.98
N LYS A 59 0.58 -9.73 -26.77
CA LYS A 59 -0.52 -8.85 -26.36
C LYS A 59 -0.12 -7.38 -26.36
N GLU A 60 -0.97 -6.54 -26.97
CA GLU A 60 -0.81 -5.09 -26.94
C GLU A 60 -1.50 -4.48 -25.73
N TYR A 61 -0.77 -3.60 -25.03
CA TYR A 61 -1.27 -2.81 -23.92
C TYR A 61 -1.09 -1.32 -24.20
N LYS A 62 -2.21 -0.61 -24.32
CA LYS A 62 -2.22 0.85 -24.38
C LYS A 62 -2.11 1.43 -22.97
N ASP A 63 -1.51 2.60 -22.84
CA ASP A 63 -1.24 3.32 -21.58
C ASP A 63 -2.43 3.28 -20.61
N HIS A 64 -3.60 3.77 -21.04
CA HIS A 64 -4.79 3.85 -20.22
C HIS A 64 -5.38 2.48 -19.83
N ILE A 65 -5.14 1.44 -20.63
CA ILE A 65 -5.58 0.06 -20.33
C ILE A 65 -4.62 -0.57 -19.35
N LEU A 66 -3.30 -0.47 -19.60
CA LEU A 66 -2.29 -1.09 -18.76
C LEU A 66 -2.38 -0.57 -17.32
N PHE A 67 -2.49 0.75 -17.15
CA PHE A 67 -2.41 1.39 -15.83
C PHE A 67 -3.77 1.78 -15.25
N ASP A 68 -4.87 1.46 -15.93
CA ASP A 68 -6.24 1.76 -15.46
C ASP A 68 -6.44 3.26 -15.09
N GLY A 69 -5.71 4.15 -15.78
CA GLY A 69 -5.75 5.59 -15.59
C GLY A 69 -5.12 6.13 -14.30
N GLN A 70 -5.04 5.32 -13.24
CA GLN A 70 -4.62 5.79 -11.90
C GLN A 70 -3.25 5.26 -11.45
N TYR A 71 -2.76 4.16 -12.01
CA TYR A 71 -1.49 3.54 -11.55
C TYR A 71 -0.28 3.97 -12.36
N ARG A 72 -0.46 4.79 -13.39
CA ARG A 72 0.58 5.17 -14.35
C ARG A 72 1.80 5.80 -13.68
N ASP A 73 1.58 6.85 -12.93
CA ASP A 73 2.68 7.61 -12.34
C ASP A 73 3.45 6.82 -11.29
N PHE A 74 2.75 5.94 -10.59
CA PHE A 74 3.36 5.00 -9.64
C PHE A 74 4.35 4.06 -10.34
N TYR A 75 3.94 3.38 -11.42
CA TYR A 75 4.83 2.46 -12.13
C TYR A 75 5.96 3.17 -12.87
N ILE A 76 5.72 4.37 -13.40
CA ILE A 76 6.79 5.20 -13.97
C ILE A 76 7.81 5.56 -12.89
N ALA A 77 7.37 5.96 -11.71
CA ALA A 77 8.27 6.29 -10.60
C ALA A 77 9.13 5.08 -10.18
N LEU A 78 8.55 3.87 -10.10
CA LEU A 78 9.30 2.65 -9.83
C LEU A 78 10.38 2.37 -10.89
N ILE A 79 10.07 2.54 -12.17
CA ILE A 79 11.05 2.38 -13.25
C ILE A 79 12.14 3.47 -13.15
N CYS A 80 11.76 4.71 -12.93
CA CYS A 80 12.72 5.82 -12.77
C CYS A 80 13.68 5.54 -11.61
N GLN A 81 13.17 5.11 -10.48
CA GLN A 81 13.98 4.73 -9.32
C GLN A 81 14.89 3.53 -9.62
N ALA A 82 14.36 2.51 -10.30
CA ALA A 82 15.09 1.31 -10.60
C ALA A 82 16.28 1.53 -11.54
N TYR A 83 16.18 2.48 -12.46
CA TYR A 83 17.17 2.74 -13.50
C TYR A 83 17.89 4.09 -13.37
N GLY A 84 17.55 4.91 -12.38
CA GLY A 84 18.15 6.23 -12.20
C GLY A 84 17.84 7.21 -13.35
N ILE A 85 16.67 7.09 -13.98
CA ILE A 85 16.25 7.88 -15.13
C ILE A 85 15.11 8.85 -14.79
N THR A 86 14.88 9.84 -15.63
CA THR A 86 13.81 10.82 -15.43
C THR A 86 12.48 10.34 -16.02
N LYS A 87 11.36 10.91 -15.56
CA LYS A 87 9.99 10.57 -16.00
C LYS A 87 9.70 10.78 -17.50
N ASN A 88 10.58 11.50 -18.20
CA ASN A 88 10.44 11.77 -19.63
C ASN A 88 11.39 10.92 -20.49
N ASP A 89 12.10 9.97 -19.91
CA ASP A 89 13.05 9.12 -20.63
C ASP A 89 12.32 8.20 -21.62
N GLU A 90 12.81 8.19 -22.87
CA GLU A 90 12.22 7.42 -23.98
C GLU A 90 12.38 5.90 -23.79
N LEU A 91 13.23 5.45 -22.88
CA LEU A 91 13.45 4.04 -22.59
C LEU A 91 12.42 3.44 -21.63
N ILE A 92 11.64 4.26 -20.94
CA ILE A 92 10.64 3.79 -19.97
C ILE A 92 9.70 2.72 -20.56
N PRO A 93 9.10 2.89 -21.76
CA PRO A 93 8.24 1.86 -22.31
C PRO A 93 8.97 0.52 -22.57
N LYS A 94 10.25 0.59 -22.95
CA LYS A 94 11.07 -0.61 -23.17
C LYS A 94 11.34 -1.35 -21.87
N TYR A 95 11.70 -0.65 -20.81
CA TYR A 95 11.89 -1.26 -19.49
C TYR A 95 10.60 -1.86 -18.95
N ILE A 96 9.47 -1.15 -19.07
CA ILE A 96 8.16 -1.67 -18.67
C ILE A 96 7.86 -2.99 -19.39
N LYS A 97 8.05 -3.02 -20.72
CA LYS A 97 7.84 -4.23 -21.53
C LYS A 97 8.69 -5.39 -21.02
N LEU A 98 10.00 -5.18 -20.87
CA LEU A 98 10.93 -6.23 -20.44
C LEU A 98 10.58 -6.79 -19.07
N HIS A 99 10.20 -5.92 -18.13
CA HIS A 99 9.79 -6.35 -16.80
C HIS A 99 8.46 -7.10 -16.81
N ILE A 100 7.51 -6.73 -17.69
CA ILE A 100 6.27 -7.50 -17.84
C ILE A 100 6.58 -8.88 -18.39
N ASP A 101 7.35 -8.98 -19.48
CA ASP A 101 7.69 -10.26 -20.10
C ASP A 101 8.45 -11.18 -19.11
N HIS A 102 9.48 -10.68 -18.46
CA HIS A 102 10.23 -11.42 -17.46
C HIS A 102 9.36 -11.83 -16.26
N GLY A 103 8.50 -10.94 -15.78
CA GLY A 103 7.63 -11.25 -14.65
C GLY A 103 6.58 -12.32 -14.99
N LEU A 104 6.03 -12.28 -16.21
CA LEU A 104 5.10 -13.30 -16.68
C LEU A 104 5.75 -14.69 -16.71
N GLU A 105 6.97 -14.79 -17.26
CA GLU A 105 7.73 -16.06 -17.29
C GLU A 105 8.02 -16.58 -15.89
N LYS A 106 8.48 -15.70 -14.99
CA LYS A 106 8.83 -16.10 -13.62
C LYS A 106 7.61 -16.55 -12.83
N ILE A 107 6.50 -15.83 -12.92
CA ILE A 107 5.25 -16.21 -12.24
C ILE A 107 4.74 -17.52 -12.83
N ASN A 108 4.73 -17.66 -14.16
CA ASN A 108 4.31 -18.91 -14.80
C ASN A 108 5.15 -20.10 -14.34
N TYR A 109 6.46 -19.94 -14.29
CA TYR A 109 7.39 -20.96 -13.79
C TYR A 109 7.06 -21.41 -12.36
N LEU A 110 6.68 -20.47 -11.46
CA LEU A 110 6.26 -20.83 -10.10
C LEU A 110 5.03 -21.73 -10.09
N PHE A 111 4.02 -21.42 -10.91
CA PHE A 111 2.78 -22.18 -10.96
C PHE A 111 2.90 -23.51 -11.71
N GLU A 112 3.80 -23.62 -12.69
CA GLU A 112 4.04 -24.88 -13.42
C GLU A 112 4.82 -25.88 -12.57
N ASN A 113 5.81 -25.40 -11.81
CA ASN A 113 6.65 -26.28 -10.98
C ASN A 113 6.03 -26.61 -9.60
N ASN A 114 4.93 -25.96 -9.24
CA ASN A 114 4.21 -26.21 -7.99
C ASN A 114 2.69 -26.39 -8.26
N PRO A 115 2.24 -27.58 -8.66
CA PRO A 115 0.84 -27.80 -9.02
C PRO A 115 -0.17 -27.48 -7.92
N GLN A 116 0.26 -27.51 -6.68
CA GLN A 116 -0.58 -27.18 -5.50
C GLN A 116 -0.49 -25.70 -5.08
N TYR A 117 0.38 -24.91 -5.72
CA TYR A 117 0.56 -23.51 -5.42
C TYR A 117 -0.62 -22.70 -5.95
N THR A 118 -1.35 -22.08 -5.03
CA THR A 118 -2.54 -21.31 -5.35
C THR A 118 -2.25 -19.82 -5.47
N PHE A 119 -3.21 -19.05 -5.98
CA PHE A 119 -3.13 -17.60 -5.96
C PHE A 119 -3.02 -17.03 -4.54
N PHE A 120 -3.67 -17.67 -3.59
CA PHE A 120 -3.61 -17.25 -2.19
C PHE A 120 -2.21 -17.44 -1.60
N ASP A 121 -1.55 -18.56 -1.93
CA ASP A 121 -0.17 -18.81 -1.53
C ASP A 121 0.77 -17.74 -2.12
N PHE A 122 0.60 -17.44 -3.41
CA PHE A 122 1.36 -16.38 -4.09
C PHE A 122 1.20 -15.02 -3.40
N LEU A 123 -0.04 -14.59 -3.14
CA LEU A 123 -0.30 -13.33 -2.45
C LEU A 123 0.31 -13.30 -1.05
N THR A 124 0.08 -14.35 -0.26
CA THR A 124 0.58 -14.43 1.12
C THR A 124 2.10 -14.38 1.18
N GLU A 125 2.77 -15.12 0.30
CA GLU A 125 4.24 -15.13 0.21
C GLU A 125 4.79 -13.74 -0.13
N TYR A 126 4.22 -13.07 -1.14
CA TYR A 126 4.76 -11.80 -1.60
C TYR A 126 4.38 -10.61 -0.72
N PHE A 127 3.21 -10.63 -0.08
CA PHE A 127 2.91 -9.65 0.97
C PHE A 127 3.87 -9.80 2.16
N ARG A 128 4.14 -11.03 2.59
CA ARG A 128 5.08 -11.28 3.69
C ARG A 128 6.48 -10.81 3.33
N LYS A 129 7.00 -11.17 2.16
CA LYS A 129 8.31 -10.68 1.68
C LYS A 129 8.37 -9.15 1.64
N GLY A 130 7.29 -8.49 1.20
CA GLY A 130 7.22 -7.03 1.18
C GLY A 130 7.27 -6.42 2.57
N ILE A 131 6.60 -7.03 3.55
CA ILE A 131 6.63 -6.59 4.96
C ILE A 131 8.03 -6.79 5.55
N ASP A 132 8.62 -7.99 5.37
CA ASP A 132 9.97 -8.30 5.85
C ASP A 132 11.00 -7.30 5.27
N MET A 133 10.88 -6.93 3.99
CA MET A 133 11.78 -5.93 3.38
C MET A 133 11.63 -4.52 3.99
N ILE A 134 10.45 -4.16 4.48
CA ILE A 134 10.23 -2.87 5.16
C ILE A 134 10.82 -2.92 6.57
N GLU A 135 10.66 -4.03 7.27
CA GLU A 135 11.19 -4.22 8.63
C GLU A 135 12.73 -4.31 8.65
N ASP A 136 13.33 -4.95 7.64
CA ASP A 136 14.80 -5.08 7.51
C ASP A 136 15.48 -3.81 6.95
N THR A 137 14.71 -2.84 6.45
CA THR A 137 15.29 -1.58 6.01
C THR A 137 15.59 -0.74 7.26
N PRO A 138 16.87 -0.59 7.67
CA PRO A 138 17.17 0.37 8.72
C PRO A 138 16.67 1.73 8.25
N GLU A 139 15.98 2.45 9.12
CA GLU A 139 15.41 3.79 8.85
C GLU A 139 16.48 4.72 8.25
N ARG A 140 16.73 4.59 6.96
CA ARG A 140 17.46 5.58 6.17
C ARG A 140 16.46 6.52 5.52
N PHE A 141 15.71 7.21 6.34
CA PHE A 141 15.36 8.57 6.01
C PHE A 141 16.55 9.42 6.44
N ASP A 142 17.56 9.53 5.56
CA ASP A 142 18.49 10.65 5.59
C ASP A 142 17.66 11.92 5.29
N CYS A 143 16.80 12.28 6.22
CA CYS A 143 16.26 13.62 6.29
C CYS A 143 17.45 14.53 6.54
N VAL A 144 17.74 15.35 5.52
CA VAL A 144 18.68 16.46 5.54
C VAL A 144 18.89 16.96 6.98
N GLU A 145 20.11 16.76 7.49
CA GLU A 145 20.59 17.40 8.70
C GLU A 145 20.42 18.91 8.58
N ASN A 146 19.34 19.43 9.10
CA ASN A 146 19.25 20.78 9.63
C ASN A 146 17.85 21.03 10.20
N ARG A 147 17.60 20.51 11.36
CA ARG A 147 16.80 21.16 12.42
C ARG A 147 17.03 20.41 13.74
N ASN A 148 17.81 21.04 14.62
CA ASN A 148 17.80 20.77 16.04
C ASN A 148 16.38 21.03 16.60
N GLN A 149 15.47 20.12 16.37
CA GLN A 149 14.29 19.94 17.18
C GLN A 149 14.35 18.51 17.68
N HIS A 150 14.59 18.36 18.96
CA HIS A 150 14.45 17.12 19.70
C HIS A 150 13.07 16.53 19.37
N ILE A 151 13.01 15.57 18.43
CA ILE A 151 11.93 14.60 18.39
C ILE A 151 12.20 13.71 19.59
N THR A 152 11.67 14.11 20.74
CA THR A 152 11.58 13.22 21.88
C THR A 152 10.73 12.04 21.40
N LYS A 153 11.37 10.87 21.24
CA LYS A 153 10.64 9.60 21.11
C LYS A 153 9.56 9.65 22.17
N SER A 154 8.29 9.44 21.78
CA SER A 154 7.21 9.41 22.74
C SER A 154 7.56 8.33 23.76
N SER A 155 7.86 8.75 24.97
CA SER A 155 8.32 7.85 26.04
C SER A 155 7.15 7.28 26.85
N PHE A 156 5.94 7.27 26.27
CA PHE A 156 4.79 6.72 26.97
C PHE A 156 4.96 5.21 27.13
N SER A 157 5.19 4.79 28.37
CA SER A 157 5.39 3.38 28.75
C SER A 157 4.24 2.78 29.56
N GLY A 158 3.19 3.56 29.81
CA GLY A 158 2.03 3.11 30.59
C GLY A 158 1.09 2.18 29.80
N PRO A 159 0.24 1.41 30.48
CA PRO A 159 -0.79 0.63 29.80
C PRO A 159 -1.85 1.55 29.19
N ILE A 160 -2.23 1.26 27.94
CA ILE A 160 -3.29 1.97 27.24
C ILE A 160 -4.54 1.09 27.23
N GLN A 161 -5.59 1.48 27.97
CA GLN A 161 -6.83 0.73 28.12
C GLN A 161 -7.97 1.49 27.46
N ILE A 162 -8.31 1.11 26.24
CA ILE A 162 -9.39 1.72 25.48
C ILE A 162 -10.70 1.03 25.78
N LYS A 163 -11.69 1.78 26.26
CA LYS A 163 -13.06 1.27 26.42
C LYS A 163 -13.68 1.04 25.05
N VAL A 164 -13.99 -0.21 24.75
CA VAL A 164 -14.59 -0.61 23.46
C VAL A 164 -16.09 -0.89 23.54
N GLY A 165 -16.64 -0.97 24.74
CA GLY A 165 -18.06 -1.22 24.97
C GLY A 165 -18.37 -1.56 26.40
N TYR A 166 -19.51 -2.19 26.62
CA TYR A 166 -19.94 -2.72 27.91
C TYR A 166 -20.68 -4.03 27.73
N ASN A 167 -20.63 -4.88 28.72
CA ASN A 167 -21.41 -6.12 28.76
C ASN A 167 -22.89 -5.79 29.03
N ILE A 168 -23.77 -6.16 28.12
CA ILE A 168 -25.22 -5.86 28.19
C ILE A 168 -25.85 -6.49 29.44
N SER A 169 -25.39 -7.68 29.87
CA SER A 169 -25.97 -8.42 30.97
C SER A 169 -25.49 -7.93 32.34
N THR A 170 -24.21 -7.51 32.44
CA THR A 170 -23.60 -7.09 33.70
C THR A 170 -23.45 -5.58 33.83
N GLY A 171 -23.55 -4.83 32.75
CA GLY A 171 -23.27 -3.40 32.70
C GLY A 171 -21.77 -3.05 32.82
N GLU A 172 -20.88 -4.02 32.92
CA GLU A 172 -19.44 -3.80 33.10
C GLU A 172 -18.79 -3.32 31.81
N ASN A 173 -17.86 -2.38 31.92
CA ASN A 173 -17.11 -1.87 30.80
C ASN A 173 -16.11 -2.92 30.27
N ILE A 174 -16.01 -3.02 28.95
CA ILE A 174 -15.04 -3.87 28.27
C ILE A 174 -13.92 -2.99 27.73
N TYR A 175 -12.68 -3.35 28.08
CA TYR A 175 -11.48 -2.62 27.68
C TYR A 175 -10.59 -3.46 26.77
N CYS A 176 -9.99 -2.80 25.78
CA CYS A 176 -8.90 -3.32 24.97
C CYS A 176 -7.58 -2.72 25.50
N CYS A 177 -6.63 -3.59 25.88
CA CYS A 177 -5.29 -3.17 26.29
C CYS A 177 -4.46 -2.97 25.02
N PHE A 178 -4.46 -1.76 24.44
CA PHE A 178 -3.97 -1.49 23.09
C PHE A 178 -2.48 -1.81 22.90
N ASN A 179 -1.64 -1.53 23.89
CA ASN A 179 -0.18 -1.71 23.81
C ASN A 179 0.35 -2.91 24.60
N ASP A 180 -0.50 -3.89 24.89
CA ASP A 180 -0.09 -5.12 25.58
C ASP A 180 0.54 -6.11 24.58
N SER A 181 1.86 -6.01 24.42
CA SER A 181 2.64 -6.89 23.54
C SER A 181 2.74 -8.34 24.03
N THR A 182 2.39 -8.60 25.31
CA THR A 182 2.36 -9.99 25.83
C THR A 182 1.09 -10.72 25.39
N ARG A 183 0.03 -9.98 25.11
CA ARG A 183 -1.27 -10.49 24.73
C ARG A 183 -1.52 -10.47 23.23
N TYR A 184 -0.94 -9.49 22.53
CA TYR A 184 -1.14 -9.28 21.10
C TYR A 184 0.19 -9.19 20.37
N ASN A 185 0.37 -10.00 19.33
CA ASN A 185 1.57 -10.01 18.49
C ASN A 185 1.68 -8.74 17.61
N ASN A 186 0.57 -8.02 17.40
CA ASN A 186 0.54 -6.75 16.70
C ASN A 186 -0.56 -5.85 17.28
N GLN A 187 -0.52 -4.57 16.93
CA GLN A 187 -1.46 -3.55 17.39
C GLN A 187 -2.46 -3.13 16.30
N HIS A 188 -2.66 -3.98 15.28
CA HIS A 188 -3.64 -3.71 14.23
C HIS A 188 -5.05 -3.95 14.72
N ILE A 189 -5.95 -2.99 14.45
CA ILE A 189 -7.36 -3.09 14.78
C ILE A 189 -8.18 -2.95 13.50
N ALA A 190 -9.08 -3.89 13.26
CA ALA A 190 -10.05 -3.84 12.18
C ALA A 190 -11.44 -3.54 12.74
N VAL A 191 -12.09 -2.50 12.21
CA VAL A 191 -13.47 -2.14 12.56
C VAL A 191 -14.38 -2.43 11.37
N ALA A 192 -15.22 -3.45 11.48
CA ALA A 192 -16.14 -3.87 10.42
C ALA A 192 -17.61 -3.59 10.81
N GLY A 193 -18.43 -3.29 9.80
CA GLY A 193 -19.86 -3.05 9.97
C GLY A 193 -20.52 -2.45 8.74
N LYS A 194 -21.84 -2.46 8.68
CA LYS A 194 -22.63 -1.85 7.59
C LYS A 194 -22.41 -0.34 7.52
N SER A 195 -22.76 0.28 6.39
CA SER A 195 -22.79 1.75 6.30
C SER A 195 -23.75 2.31 7.36
N GLY A 196 -23.37 3.40 8.03
CA GLY A 196 -24.17 4.02 9.09
C GLY A 196 -24.10 3.32 10.46
N SER A 197 -23.34 2.22 10.64
CA SER A 197 -23.23 1.49 11.92
C SER A 197 -22.30 2.15 12.96
N GLY A 198 -21.81 3.35 12.73
CA GLY A 198 -20.99 4.07 13.69
C GLY A 198 -19.49 3.75 13.66
N LYS A 199 -18.95 3.09 12.60
CA LYS A 199 -17.51 2.77 12.50
C LYS A 199 -16.59 3.98 12.68
N THR A 200 -16.90 5.07 12.01
CA THR A 200 -16.12 6.31 12.12
C THR A 200 -16.22 6.90 13.53
N GLN A 201 -17.40 6.87 14.14
CA GLN A 201 -17.59 7.34 15.51
C GLN A 201 -16.78 6.51 16.51
N PHE A 202 -16.75 5.19 16.32
CA PHE A 202 -15.92 4.30 17.14
C PHE A 202 -14.44 4.61 16.96
N ALA A 203 -13.96 4.82 15.73
CA ALA A 203 -12.56 5.13 15.45
C ALA A 203 -12.15 6.47 16.09
N LEU A 204 -12.98 7.50 15.98
CA LEU A 204 -12.72 8.80 16.59
C LEU A 204 -12.70 8.73 18.12
N GLU A 205 -13.64 8.01 18.71
CA GLU A 205 -13.67 7.81 20.17
C GLU A 205 -12.45 7.00 20.66
N PHE A 206 -12.02 6.01 19.88
CA PHE A 206 -10.79 5.27 20.14
C PHE A 206 -9.56 6.21 20.17
N LEU A 207 -9.41 7.05 19.14
CA LEU A 207 -8.31 8.03 19.06
C LEU A 207 -8.39 9.09 20.16
N ARG A 208 -9.58 9.53 20.53
CA ARG A 208 -9.81 10.44 21.65
C ARG A 208 -9.32 9.85 22.98
N GLN A 209 -9.68 8.60 23.27
CA GLN A 209 -9.24 7.91 24.48
C GLN A 209 -7.71 7.68 24.46
N LEU A 210 -7.16 7.30 23.31
CA LEU A 210 -5.71 7.15 23.12
C LEU A 210 -4.99 8.46 23.46
N TYR A 211 -5.41 9.57 22.89
CA TYR A 211 -4.81 10.88 23.11
C TYR A 211 -4.91 11.31 24.60
N LYS A 212 -6.08 11.14 25.22
CA LYS A 212 -6.29 11.50 26.63
C LYS A 212 -5.45 10.65 27.59
N GLN A 213 -5.37 9.33 27.37
CA GLN A 213 -4.60 8.45 28.24
C GLN A 213 -3.09 8.66 28.13
N THR A 214 -2.63 9.01 26.94
CA THR A 214 -1.21 9.31 26.71
C THR A 214 -0.84 10.76 26.94
N GLN A 215 -1.80 11.60 27.35
CA GLN A 215 -1.61 13.04 27.56
C GLN A 215 -0.99 13.73 26.31
N GLY A 216 -1.39 13.29 25.12
CA GLY A 216 -0.88 13.80 23.85
C GLY A 216 0.55 13.36 23.50
N GLN A 217 1.14 12.41 24.23
CA GLN A 217 2.48 11.90 23.91
C GLN A 217 2.48 10.94 22.70
N VAL A 218 1.34 10.35 22.37
CA VAL A 218 1.14 9.52 21.16
C VAL A 218 0.37 10.33 20.15
N ASN A 219 1.01 10.60 19.02
CA ASN A 219 0.37 11.22 17.86
C ASN A 219 -0.36 10.20 17.03
N PHE A 220 -1.38 10.66 16.28
CA PHE A 220 -2.08 9.82 15.33
C PHE A 220 -2.32 10.56 13.99
N LEU A 221 -2.48 9.80 12.93
CA LEU A 221 -2.90 10.28 11.64
C LEU A 221 -4.21 9.57 11.25
N PHE A 222 -5.27 10.34 11.03
CA PHE A 222 -6.55 9.81 10.58
C PHE A 222 -6.77 10.17 9.10
N LEU A 223 -6.81 9.14 8.24
CA LEU A 223 -7.01 9.30 6.80
C LEU A 223 -8.48 9.01 6.46
N ASP A 224 -9.22 10.05 6.08
CA ASP A 224 -10.60 9.92 5.62
C ASP A 224 -10.68 10.06 4.09
N PHE A 225 -10.96 8.94 3.41
CA PHE A 225 -11.07 8.90 1.95
C PHE A 225 -12.41 9.41 1.41
N LYS A 226 -13.40 9.61 2.26
CA LYS A 226 -14.69 10.20 1.87
C LYS A 226 -14.66 11.71 1.82
N GLY A 227 -13.71 12.29 2.54
CA GLY A 227 -13.68 13.71 2.84
C GLY A 227 -14.74 14.10 3.88
N LEU A 228 -14.48 15.20 4.56
CA LEU A 228 -15.39 15.77 5.56
C LEU A 228 -16.17 16.92 4.94
N SER A 229 -17.50 16.85 5.01
CA SER A 229 -18.34 18.01 4.74
C SER A 229 -18.21 19.05 5.87
N GLU A 230 -18.63 20.29 5.62
CA GLU A 230 -18.62 21.32 6.68
C GLU A 230 -19.52 20.92 7.87
N ASP A 231 -20.65 20.26 7.60
CA ASP A 231 -21.52 19.73 8.65
C ASP A 231 -20.84 18.63 9.49
N ASP A 232 -20.00 17.79 8.86
CA ASP A 232 -19.25 16.77 9.57
C ASP A 232 -18.15 17.39 10.42
N LYS A 233 -17.49 18.43 9.94
CA LYS A 233 -16.49 19.19 10.72
C LYS A 233 -17.11 19.82 11.96
N ILE A 234 -18.33 20.40 11.84
CA ILE A 234 -19.07 20.96 12.98
C ILE A 234 -19.38 19.86 14.01
N LYS A 235 -19.86 18.69 13.55
CA LYS A 235 -20.15 17.55 14.45
C LYS A 235 -18.91 16.98 15.12
N MET A 236 -17.75 17.15 14.51
CA MET A 236 -16.47 16.67 15.03
C MET A 236 -15.66 17.75 15.74
N SER A 237 -16.20 18.95 15.92
CA SER A 237 -15.49 20.08 16.52
C SER A 237 -14.91 19.76 17.90
N ASP A 238 -15.65 19.04 18.74
CA ASP A 238 -15.20 18.63 20.05
C ASP A 238 -14.00 17.69 19.97
N PHE A 239 -14.01 16.75 19.02
CA PHE A 239 -12.88 15.85 18.77
C PHE A 239 -11.62 16.63 18.37
N PHE A 240 -11.73 17.56 17.42
CA PHE A 240 -10.60 18.38 16.98
C PHE A 240 -10.04 19.24 18.12
N THR A 241 -10.91 19.84 18.92
CA THR A 241 -10.52 20.67 20.06
C THR A 241 -9.84 19.84 21.15
N GLU A 242 -10.42 18.70 21.53
CA GLU A 242 -9.94 17.87 22.61
C GLU A 242 -8.63 17.13 22.28
N THR A 243 -8.39 16.84 21.00
CA THR A 243 -7.20 16.12 20.54
C THR A 243 -6.16 17.00 19.86
N HIS A 244 -6.42 18.30 19.76
CA HIS A 244 -5.59 19.25 19.02
C HIS A 244 -5.28 18.81 17.58
N THR A 245 -6.26 18.14 16.93
CA THR A 245 -6.13 17.61 15.58
C THR A 245 -6.39 18.70 14.54
N GLU A 246 -5.52 18.82 13.56
CA GLU A 246 -5.71 19.67 12.39
C GLU A 246 -6.31 18.87 11.23
N CYS A 247 -7.31 19.46 10.56
CA CYS A 247 -7.93 18.88 9.37
C CYS A 247 -7.27 19.41 8.11
N ILE A 248 -6.55 18.58 7.39
CA ILE A 248 -5.87 18.93 6.14
C ILE A 248 -6.64 18.36 4.96
N ASN A 249 -7.00 19.21 3.99
CA ASN A 249 -7.59 18.76 2.74
C ASN A 249 -6.48 18.53 1.71
N ALA A 250 -5.98 17.31 1.62
CA ALA A 250 -4.83 16.93 0.83
C ALA A 250 -4.85 17.34 -0.66
N PRO A 251 -5.98 17.40 -1.39
CA PRO A 251 -5.99 17.92 -2.76
C PRO A 251 -5.69 19.42 -2.87
N HIS A 252 -5.98 20.19 -1.82
CA HIS A 252 -5.86 21.65 -1.84
C HIS A 252 -4.76 22.20 -0.93
N THR A 253 -4.39 21.44 0.07
CA THR A 253 -3.34 21.82 1.02
C THR A 253 -2.28 20.72 1.01
N PRO A 254 -1.05 21.01 0.57
CA PRO A 254 0.02 20.01 0.60
C PRO A 254 0.26 19.57 2.03
N PHE A 255 0.44 18.26 2.21
CA PHE A 255 0.80 17.69 3.50
C PHE A 255 2.13 18.30 3.95
N PRO A 256 2.26 18.85 5.15
CA PRO A 256 3.52 19.40 5.63
C PRO A 256 4.50 18.25 5.84
N LEU A 257 5.34 18.01 4.84
CA LEU A 257 6.49 17.11 4.91
C LEU A 257 7.68 17.90 5.49
N ASN A 258 7.63 18.19 6.76
CA ASN A 258 8.74 18.83 7.47
C ASN A 258 9.37 17.85 8.44
#